data_81ed2745aa8113552c72c012219e1085
#
_entry.id   81ed2745aa8113552c72c012219e1085
#
_cell.length_a   1.000
_cell.length_b   1.000
_cell.length_c   1.000
_cell.angle_alpha   90.00
_cell.angle_beta   90.00
_cell.angle_gamma   90.00
#
_symmetry.space_group_name_H-M   'P 1'
#
loop_
_entity.id
_entity.type
_entity.pdbx_description
1 polymer ?
#
loop_
_entity_poly.entity_id
_entity_poly.type
_entity_poly.pdbx_seq_one_letter_code
_entity_poly.pdbx_strand_id
1 'polypeptide(L)'
;MIKRISIVGCGWLGLPLAQNLLQQGFHILGSRRQLAELAELHHLGIEAYQLELNPEIDSNNIAALLDCDLLIINIPPRRKTNTAEFHIAQIQHLLDAAERYQVKRVLFISSTSVYGAQQGLVDESTPRQPETNSGKALKQIEDDLLSRQAFQASVLRFSGLVGGQRKPGRFLSGKTVSGASSPVNIIHRDDCIALISRLIHRDQWGECFNACSDQHPQKQAFYNLAAQQLGVAPPQFDQQGGSNKIISNHKIKSSLNYQFQFPDPMAWLQANKQEAE
;
A
#
# COMPACT_ATOMS: atom_id res chain seq x y z
N MET A 1 13.96 -17.14 11.61
CA MET A 1 13.12 -16.18 12.38
C MET A 1 13.49 -14.78 11.91
N ILE A 2 12.51 -13.94 11.58
CA ILE A 2 12.74 -12.55 11.13
C ILE A 2 13.16 -11.72 12.34
N LYS A 3 14.26 -10.97 12.22
CA LYS A 3 14.78 -10.02 13.23
C LYS A 3 15.08 -8.67 12.62
N ARG A 4 15.67 -8.63 11.43
CA ARG A 4 16.02 -7.43 10.70
C ARG A 4 15.07 -7.22 9.53
N ILE A 5 14.43 -6.06 9.46
CA ILE A 5 13.45 -5.73 8.43
C ILE A 5 13.88 -4.45 7.73
N SER A 6 14.04 -4.52 6.41
CA SER A 6 14.29 -3.35 5.58
C SER A 6 12.98 -2.83 4.99
N ILE A 7 12.73 -1.52 5.14
CA ILE A 7 11.57 -0.85 4.57
C ILE A 7 12.06 0.16 3.52
N VAL A 8 11.93 -0.20 2.26
CA VAL A 8 12.22 0.69 1.15
C VAL A 8 11.01 1.56 0.88
N GLY A 9 11.10 2.84 1.31
CA GLY A 9 10.02 3.81 1.23
C GLY A 9 9.36 4.12 2.58
N CYS A 10 10.10 4.72 3.52
CA CYS A 10 9.60 5.20 4.82
C CYS A 10 8.79 6.49 4.68
N GLY A 11 7.73 6.47 3.85
CA GLY A 11 6.78 7.57 3.66
C GLY A 11 5.54 7.44 4.55
N TRP A 12 4.38 7.85 4.03
CA TRP A 12 3.10 7.91 4.73
C TRP A 12 2.66 6.59 5.39
N LEU A 13 2.93 5.43 4.77
CA LEU A 13 2.68 4.10 5.35
C LEU A 13 3.94 3.54 5.99
N GLY A 14 5.10 3.65 5.32
CA GLY A 14 6.33 2.98 5.74
C GLY A 14 6.90 3.51 7.04
N LEU A 15 6.77 4.81 7.34
CA LEU A 15 7.28 5.37 8.60
C LEU A 15 6.47 4.90 9.82
N PRO A 16 5.13 5.02 9.85
CA PRO A 16 4.34 4.46 10.95
C PRO A 16 4.47 2.92 11.09
N LEU A 17 4.64 2.21 9.97
CA LEU A 17 4.94 0.78 9.99
C LEU A 17 6.28 0.49 10.67
N ALA A 18 7.34 1.24 10.32
CA ALA A 18 8.65 1.12 10.94
C ALA A 18 8.58 1.32 12.46
N GLN A 19 7.89 2.36 12.91
CA GLN A 19 7.68 2.65 14.33
C GLN A 19 6.94 1.51 15.04
N ASN A 20 5.88 0.98 14.43
CA ASN A 20 5.10 -0.14 14.97
C ASN A 20 5.96 -1.40 15.12
N LEU A 21 6.78 -1.71 14.12
CA LEU A 21 7.66 -2.88 14.14
C LEU A 21 8.84 -2.71 15.14
N LEU A 22 9.39 -1.50 15.29
CA LEU A 22 10.38 -1.19 16.35
C LEU A 22 9.82 -1.46 17.73
N GLN A 23 8.58 -1.03 18.01
CA GLN A 23 7.91 -1.29 19.29
C GLN A 23 7.71 -2.79 19.57
N GLN A 24 7.68 -3.61 18.53
CA GLN A 24 7.60 -5.07 18.63
C GLN A 24 8.97 -5.75 18.75
N GLY A 25 10.06 -4.97 18.80
CA GLY A 25 11.42 -5.47 19.00
C GLY A 25 12.17 -5.87 17.74
N PHE A 26 11.66 -5.54 16.55
CA PHE A 26 12.41 -5.75 15.31
C PHE A 26 13.50 -4.67 15.13
N HIS A 27 14.61 -5.04 14.52
CA HIS A 27 15.61 -4.10 14.03
C HIS A 27 15.19 -3.58 12.66
N ILE A 28 15.02 -2.27 12.52
CA ILE A 28 14.47 -1.67 11.29
C ILE A 28 15.53 -0.86 10.54
N LEU A 29 15.69 -1.24 9.27
CA LEU A 29 16.42 -0.43 8.28
C LEU A 29 15.40 0.30 7.42
N GLY A 30 15.59 1.60 7.22
CA GLY A 30 14.63 2.43 6.49
C GLY A 30 15.28 3.28 5.41
N SER A 31 14.57 3.53 4.32
CA SER A 31 15.08 4.43 3.30
C SER A 31 14.21 5.63 3.03
N ARG A 32 14.88 6.75 2.71
CA ARG A 32 14.31 8.01 2.19
C ARG A 32 15.13 8.47 1.00
N ARG A 33 14.55 9.31 0.16
CA ARG A 33 15.25 9.87 -1.01
C ARG A 33 16.14 11.05 -0.65
N GLN A 34 15.64 11.91 0.22
CA GLN A 34 16.32 13.14 0.61
C GLN A 34 17.16 12.91 1.86
N LEU A 35 18.42 13.28 1.80
CA LEU A 35 19.35 13.15 2.92
C LEU A 35 18.84 13.87 4.18
N ALA A 36 18.22 15.04 4.01
CA ALA A 36 17.65 15.82 5.12
C ALA A 36 16.54 15.07 5.90
N GLU A 37 15.87 14.08 5.27
CA GLU A 37 14.81 13.30 5.91
C GLU A 37 15.34 12.13 6.76
N LEU A 38 16.65 11.82 6.70
CA LEU A 38 17.22 10.68 7.43
C LEU A 38 17.33 10.97 8.93
N ALA A 39 17.54 12.21 9.31
CA ALA A 39 17.62 12.60 10.72
C ALA A 39 16.35 12.23 11.51
N GLU A 40 15.16 12.40 10.90
CA GLU A 40 13.89 11.97 11.49
C GLU A 40 13.89 10.45 11.76
N LEU A 41 14.35 9.65 10.80
CA LEU A 41 14.40 8.20 10.97
C LEU A 41 15.37 7.79 12.08
N HIS A 42 16.57 8.39 12.13
CA HIS A 42 17.54 8.12 13.19
C HIS A 42 17.03 8.47 14.58
N HIS A 43 16.35 9.61 14.74
CA HIS A 43 15.73 9.99 16.02
C HIS A 43 14.67 8.99 16.51
N LEU A 44 14.04 8.27 15.59
CA LEU A 44 13.05 7.23 15.88
C LEU A 44 13.69 5.85 16.14
N GLY A 45 15.02 5.72 16.07
CA GLY A 45 15.72 4.45 16.26
C GLY A 45 15.76 3.55 14.99
N ILE A 46 15.47 4.13 13.82
CA ILE A 46 15.55 3.44 12.54
C ILE A 46 16.96 3.63 11.96
N GLU A 47 17.59 2.56 11.55
CA GLU A 47 18.87 2.62 10.81
C GLU A 47 18.58 3.12 9.39
N ALA A 48 18.89 4.39 9.11
CA ALA A 48 18.40 5.13 7.97
C ALA A 48 19.41 5.24 6.83
N TYR A 49 18.94 5.02 5.61
CA TYR A 49 19.74 5.09 4.40
C TYR A 49 19.12 5.99 3.34
N GLN A 50 19.94 6.79 2.68
CA GLN A 50 19.51 7.47 1.47
C GLN A 50 19.43 6.45 0.33
N LEU A 51 18.29 6.38 -0.33
CA LEU A 51 18.10 5.56 -1.51
C LEU A 51 17.31 6.32 -2.58
N GLU A 52 17.96 6.58 -3.68
CA GLU A 52 17.31 7.06 -4.89
C GLU A 52 17.43 5.99 -5.98
N LEU A 53 16.28 5.51 -6.45
CA LEU A 53 16.20 4.55 -7.55
C LEU A 53 16.03 5.33 -8.86
N ASN A 54 17.14 5.63 -9.54
CA ASN A 54 17.20 6.24 -10.88
C ASN A 54 17.85 5.29 -11.87
N PRO A 55 17.11 4.55 -12.63
CA PRO A 55 16.86 3.13 -12.44
C PRO A 55 18.06 2.37 -11.89
N GLU A 56 19.25 2.94 -11.98
CA GLU A 56 20.46 2.40 -11.32
C GLU A 56 20.47 2.77 -9.84
N ILE A 57 20.79 1.77 -9.04
CA ILE A 57 20.86 1.90 -7.57
C ILE A 57 22.25 2.43 -7.23
N ASP A 58 22.31 3.50 -6.42
CA ASP A 58 23.58 3.90 -5.80
C ASP A 58 24.10 2.76 -4.92
N SER A 59 25.23 2.20 -5.31
CA SER A 59 25.78 0.95 -4.76
C SER A 59 26.28 1.08 -3.30
N ASN A 60 26.54 2.30 -2.81
CA ASN A 60 27.20 2.48 -1.51
C ASN A 60 26.30 2.16 -0.31
N ASN A 61 24.98 2.29 -0.45
CA ASN A 61 24.04 2.07 0.64
C ASN A 61 23.20 0.80 0.49
N ILE A 62 23.15 0.22 -0.71
CA ILE A 62 22.22 -0.88 -0.99
C ILE A 62 22.59 -2.16 -0.25
N ALA A 63 23.88 -2.46 -0.11
CA ALA A 63 24.35 -3.65 0.60
C ALA A 63 23.92 -3.63 2.08
N ALA A 64 24.09 -2.49 2.76
CA ALA A 64 23.69 -2.34 4.14
C ALA A 64 22.15 -2.38 4.29
N LEU A 65 21.42 -1.73 3.40
CA LEU A 65 19.96 -1.74 3.40
C LEU A 65 19.38 -3.13 3.14
N LEU A 66 20.06 -3.99 2.38
CA LEU A 66 19.62 -5.35 2.07
C LEU A 66 20.21 -6.43 3.00
N ASP A 67 20.99 -6.06 4.02
CA ASP A 67 21.39 -6.97 5.10
C ASP A 67 20.19 -7.19 6.05
N CYS A 68 19.18 -7.92 5.59
CA CYS A 68 17.92 -8.10 6.27
C CYS A 68 17.29 -9.48 6.04
N ASP A 69 16.43 -9.91 6.96
CA ASP A 69 15.64 -11.15 6.83
C ASP A 69 14.40 -10.96 5.95
N LEU A 70 13.88 -9.72 5.92
CA LEU A 70 12.69 -9.31 5.17
C LEU A 70 12.89 -7.94 4.54
N LEU A 71 12.66 -7.85 3.25
CA LEU A 71 12.57 -6.61 2.49
C LEU A 71 11.10 -6.25 2.25
N ILE A 72 10.66 -5.08 2.71
CA ILE A 72 9.35 -4.52 2.41
C ILE A 72 9.51 -3.40 1.37
N ILE A 73 8.94 -3.61 0.19
CA ILE A 73 8.98 -2.63 -0.91
C ILE A 73 7.67 -1.84 -0.89
N ASN A 74 7.75 -0.57 -0.44
CA ASN A 74 6.62 0.33 -0.28
C ASN A 74 6.81 1.63 -1.08
N ILE A 75 7.19 1.48 -2.37
CA ILE A 75 7.39 2.59 -3.29
C ILE A 75 6.22 2.67 -4.26
N PRO A 76 5.38 3.70 -4.20
CA PRO A 76 4.27 3.85 -5.15
C PRO A 76 4.77 4.37 -6.50
N PRO A 77 4.09 3.99 -7.62
CA PRO A 77 4.35 4.60 -8.92
C PRO A 77 4.06 6.11 -8.88
N ARG A 78 5.03 6.92 -9.32
CA ARG A 78 4.90 8.38 -9.37
C ARG A 78 4.17 8.80 -10.64
N ARG A 79 2.86 8.98 -10.54
CA ARG A 79 1.97 9.30 -11.67
C ARG A 79 2.32 10.58 -12.44
N LYS A 80 3.03 11.53 -11.82
CA LYS A 80 3.32 12.85 -12.43
C LYS A 80 4.72 12.98 -13.03
N THR A 81 5.67 12.18 -12.60
CA THR A 81 7.09 12.36 -12.91
C THR A 81 7.75 11.17 -13.57
N ASN A 82 7.21 9.96 -13.42
CA ASN A 82 7.82 8.74 -13.93
C ASN A 82 6.84 7.98 -14.82
N THR A 83 7.34 7.40 -15.90
CA THR A 83 6.56 6.47 -16.73
C THR A 83 6.35 5.14 -16.00
N ALA A 84 5.44 4.32 -16.54
CA ALA A 84 5.24 2.96 -16.03
C ALA A 84 6.53 2.13 -16.12
N GLU A 85 7.23 2.25 -17.25
CA GLU A 85 8.48 1.55 -17.54
C GLU A 85 9.59 1.93 -16.55
N PHE A 86 9.68 3.22 -16.21
CA PHE A 86 10.66 3.69 -15.22
C PHE A 86 10.39 3.06 -13.84
N HIS A 87 9.14 3.00 -13.41
CA HIS A 87 8.80 2.38 -12.13
C HIS A 87 9.07 0.87 -12.12
N ILE A 88 8.78 0.18 -13.23
CA ILE A 88 9.10 -1.23 -13.40
C ILE A 88 10.61 -1.45 -13.26
N ALA A 89 11.42 -0.68 -14.00
CA ALA A 89 12.88 -0.80 -13.95
C ALA A 89 13.44 -0.53 -12.55
N GLN A 90 12.94 0.48 -11.83
CA GLN A 90 13.32 0.76 -10.44
C GLN A 90 13.14 -0.45 -9.53
N ILE A 91 11.95 -1.09 -9.61
CA ILE A 91 11.66 -2.24 -8.75
C ILE A 91 12.43 -3.49 -9.20
N GLN A 92 12.61 -3.71 -10.51
CA GLN A 92 13.42 -4.82 -11.03
C GLN A 92 14.86 -4.75 -10.51
N HIS A 93 15.52 -3.58 -10.60
CA HIS A 93 16.88 -3.42 -10.07
C HIS A 93 16.95 -3.67 -8.55
N LEU A 94 15.91 -3.29 -7.80
CA LEU A 94 15.85 -3.58 -6.38
C LEU A 94 15.68 -5.09 -6.11
N LEU A 95 14.88 -5.78 -6.91
CA LEU A 95 14.72 -7.24 -6.82
C LEU A 95 16.01 -7.98 -7.22
N ASP A 96 16.72 -7.52 -8.26
CA ASP A 96 18.01 -8.06 -8.66
C ASP A 96 19.06 -7.89 -7.54
N ALA A 97 19.04 -6.74 -6.88
CA ALA A 97 19.88 -6.50 -5.71
C ALA A 97 19.49 -7.42 -4.54
N ALA A 98 18.19 -7.59 -4.28
CA ALA A 98 17.70 -8.49 -3.23
C ALA A 98 18.16 -9.95 -3.45
N GLU A 99 18.17 -10.43 -4.70
CA GLU A 99 18.76 -11.74 -5.06
C GLU A 99 20.25 -11.79 -4.80
N ARG A 100 21.00 -10.78 -5.30
CA ARG A 100 22.46 -10.68 -5.13
C ARG A 100 22.89 -10.70 -3.65
N TYR A 101 22.14 -10.00 -2.79
CA TYR A 101 22.38 -9.93 -1.36
C TYR A 101 21.67 -11.03 -0.55
N GLN A 102 21.07 -12.00 -1.24
CA GLN A 102 20.47 -13.20 -0.64
C GLN A 102 19.37 -12.91 0.40
N VAL A 103 18.59 -11.86 0.19
CA VAL A 103 17.38 -11.60 0.99
C VAL A 103 16.44 -12.81 0.90
N LYS A 104 15.92 -13.26 2.03
CA LYS A 104 15.11 -14.50 2.07
C LYS A 104 13.64 -14.28 1.81
N ARG A 105 13.11 -13.11 2.15
CA ARG A 105 11.69 -12.78 2.03
C ARG A 105 11.50 -11.37 1.48
N VAL A 106 10.54 -11.23 0.56
CA VAL A 106 10.18 -9.94 -0.02
C VAL A 106 8.67 -9.75 0.10
N LEU A 107 8.27 -8.63 0.67
CA LEU A 107 6.88 -8.17 0.71
C LEU A 107 6.73 -6.96 -0.20
N PHE A 108 5.90 -7.09 -1.23
CA PHE A 108 5.60 -5.98 -2.14
C PHE A 108 4.23 -5.37 -1.81
N ILE A 109 4.20 -4.06 -1.59
CA ILE A 109 2.97 -3.29 -1.40
C ILE A 109 2.45 -2.87 -2.76
N SER A 110 1.42 -3.57 -3.21
CA SER A 110 0.74 -3.37 -4.48
C SER A 110 -0.64 -2.70 -4.29
N SER A 111 -1.48 -2.73 -5.30
CA SER A 111 -2.81 -2.11 -5.29
C SER A 111 -3.83 -2.97 -6.01
N THR A 112 -5.09 -2.90 -5.56
CA THR A 112 -6.24 -3.49 -6.25
C THR A 112 -6.54 -2.86 -7.62
N SER A 113 -5.79 -1.83 -8.01
CA SER A 113 -5.84 -1.27 -9.38
C SER A 113 -5.36 -2.24 -10.47
N VAL A 114 -4.67 -3.32 -10.10
CA VAL A 114 -4.29 -4.41 -11.02
C VAL A 114 -5.49 -5.14 -11.63
N TYR A 115 -6.67 -5.06 -11.01
CA TYR A 115 -7.88 -5.71 -11.51
C TYR A 115 -8.66 -4.91 -12.57
N GLY A 116 -8.39 -3.61 -12.74
CA GLY A 116 -9.12 -2.76 -13.69
C GLY A 116 -10.59 -2.59 -13.35
N ALA A 117 -11.44 -2.54 -14.38
CA ALA A 117 -12.89 -2.31 -14.30
C ALA A 117 -13.71 -3.60 -14.14
N GLN A 118 -13.20 -4.58 -13.43
CA GLN A 118 -13.96 -5.80 -13.10
C GLN A 118 -15.30 -5.47 -12.42
N GLN A 119 -16.26 -6.35 -12.55
CA GLN A 119 -17.60 -6.20 -11.99
C GLN A 119 -17.88 -7.29 -10.94
N GLY A 120 -18.70 -6.96 -9.94
CA GLY A 120 -19.07 -7.89 -8.87
C GLY A 120 -17.94 -8.12 -7.87
N LEU A 121 -17.95 -9.28 -7.22
CA LEU A 121 -16.95 -9.67 -6.24
C LEU A 121 -15.62 -10.02 -6.91
N VAL A 122 -14.55 -9.38 -6.49
CA VAL A 122 -13.19 -9.53 -7.01
C VAL A 122 -12.28 -10.05 -5.90
N ASP A 123 -11.71 -11.21 -6.09
CA ASP A 123 -10.76 -11.87 -5.20
C ASP A 123 -9.39 -12.07 -5.88
N GLU A 124 -8.47 -12.78 -5.21
CA GLU A 124 -7.12 -13.02 -5.69
C GLU A 124 -7.04 -13.95 -6.92
N SER A 125 -8.10 -14.74 -7.17
CA SER A 125 -8.23 -15.61 -8.35
C SER A 125 -8.72 -14.87 -9.58
N THR A 126 -9.31 -13.68 -9.39
CA THR A 126 -9.83 -12.85 -10.48
C THR A 126 -8.71 -12.41 -11.42
N PRO A 127 -8.86 -12.55 -12.75
CA PRO A 127 -7.85 -12.12 -13.72
C PRO A 127 -7.49 -10.65 -13.57
N ARG A 128 -6.19 -10.35 -13.54
CA ARG A 128 -5.67 -8.98 -13.47
C ARG A 128 -5.70 -8.33 -14.85
N GLN A 129 -6.58 -7.36 -15.04
CA GLN A 129 -6.78 -6.62 -16.30
C GLN A 129 -6.71 -5.11 -16.06
N PRO A 130 -5.53 -4.58 -15.70
CA PRO A 130 -5.39 -3.17 -15.36
C PRO A 130 -5.59 -2.26 -16.56
N GLU A 131 -6.33 -1.16 -16.37
CA GLU A 131 -6.58 -0.14 -17.39
C GLU A 131 -5.58 1.02 -17.29
N THR A 132 -5.20 1.38 -16.06
CA THR A 132 -4.29 2.51 -15.82
C THR A 132 -2.83 2.09 -16.01
N ASN A 133 -1.96 3.03 -16.44
CA ASN A 133 -0.53 2.77 -16.58
C ASN A 133 0.10 2.30 -15.25
N SER A 134 -0.32 2.89 -14.12
CA SER A 134 0.15 2.45 -12.81
C SER A 134 -0.29 1.03 -12.47
N GLY A 135 -1.52 0.63 -12.81
CA GLY A 135 -2.00 -0.73 -12.62
C GLY A 135 -1.25 -1.75 -13.49
N LYS A 136 -0.95 -1.38 -14.75
CA LYS A 136 -0.16 -2.21 -15.67
C LYS A 136 1.26 -2.41 -15.14
N ALA A 137 1.90 -1.35 -14.65
CA ALA A 137 3.22 -1.43 -14.03
C ALA A 137 3.21 -2.34 -12.79
N LEU A 138 2.25 -2.17 -11.89
CA LEU A 138 2.14 -3.02 -10.71
C LEU A 138 1.92 -4.49 -11.06
N LYS A 139 1.04 -4.78 -12.06
CA LYS A 139 0.85 -6.14 -12.54
C LYS A 139 2.15 -6.76 -13.04
N GLN A 140 2.92 -6.03 -13.85
CA GLN A 140 4.19 -6.53 -14.39
C GLN A 140 5.24 -6.76 -13.29
N ILE A 141 5.30 -5.88 -12.29
CA ILE A 141 6.15 -6.05 -11.11
C ILE A 141 5.75 -7.28 -10.30
N GLU A 142 4.43 -7.49 -10.08
CA GLU A 142 3.94 -8.69 -9.40
C GLU A 142 4.32 -9.96 -10.17
N ASP A 143 4.20 -9.96 -11.50
CA ASP A 143 4.54 -11.11 -12.35
C ASP A 143 6.03 -11.43 -12.25
N ASP A 144 6.91 -10.42 -12.33
CA ASP A 144 8.36 -10.59 -12.16
C ASP A 144 8.69 -11.10 -10.76
N LEU A 145 8.21 -10.43 -9.72
CA LEU A 145 8.46 -10.78 -8.32
C LEU A 145 8.08 -12.24 -8.01
N LEU A 146 6.89 -12.67 -8.45
CA LEU A 146 6.35 -14.00 -8.15
C LEU A 146 7.01 -15.11 -8.98
N SER A 147 7.67 -14.78 -10.09
CA SER A 147 8.43 -15.74 -10.91
C SER A 147 9.80 -16.08 -10.33
N ARG A 148 10.34 -15.23 -9.45
CA ARG A 148 11.68 -15.39 -8.88
C ARG A 148 11.72 -16.48 -7.84
N GLN A 149 12.79 -17.29 -7.85
CA GLN A 149 12.98 -18.43 -6.95
C GLN A 149 13.99 -18.15 -5.83
N ALA A 150 14.67 -17.00 -5.87
CA ALA A 150 15.74 -16.65 -4.94
C ALA A 150 15.21 -16.31 -3.53
N PHE A 151 13.94 -15.91 -3.42
CA PHE A 151 13.29 -15.51 -2.16
C PHE A 151 11.82 -15.92 -2.14
N GLN A 152 11.24 -15.99 -0.94
CA GLN A 152 9.79 -16.13 -0.78
C GLN A 152 9.12 -14.76 -0.92
N ALA A 153 8.31 -14.58 -1.96
CA ALA A 153 7.65 -13.33 -2.26
C ALA A 153 6.18 -13.34 -1.83
N SER A 154 5.72 -12.26 -1.18
CA SER A 154 4.29 -12.02 -0.94
C SER A 154 3.87 -10.66 -1.46
N VAL A 155 2.61 -10.54 -1.85
CA VAL A 155 2.01 -9.31 -2.39
C VAL A 155 0.80 -8.91 -1.58
N LEU A 156 0.77 -7.67 -1.08
CA LEU A 156 -0.41 -7.06 -0.50
C LEU A 156 -1.00 -6.02 -1.47
N ARG A 157 -2.17 -6.32 -2.04
CA ARG A 157 -2.92 -5.43 -2.90
C ARG A 157 -3.86 -4.57 -2.06
N PHE A 158 -3.40 -3.41 -1.63
CA PHE A 158 -4.24 -2.48 -0.89
C PHE A 158 -5.27 -1.78 -1.79
N SER A 159 -6.48 -1.64 -1.27
CA SER A 159 -7.52 -0.78 -1.82
C SER A 159 -7.19 0.71 -1.60
N GLY A 160 -8.12 1.62 -1.85
CA GLY A 160 -7.89 3.04 -1.67
C GLY A 160 -7.44 3.38 -0.24
N LEU A 161 -6.25 3.94 -0.09
CA LEU A 161 -5.63 4.20 1.21
C LEU A 161 -6.18 5.47 1.85
N VAL A 162 -6.64 5.37 3.10
CA VAL A 162 -7.14 6.49 3.93
C VAL A 162 -6.51 6.49 5.33
N GLY A 163 -6.70 7.57 6.08
CA GLY A 163 -6.17 7.73 7.44
C GLY A 163 -4.96 8.68 7.51
N GLY A 164 -4.62 9.15 8.72
CA GLY A 164 -3.61 10.16 8.92
C GLY A 164 -3.86 11.39 8.04
N GLN A 165 -2.84 11.81 7.28
CA GLN A 165 -2.94 12.98 6.37
C GLN A 165 -3.75 12.71 5.09
N ARG A 166 -4.08 11.46 4.79
CA ARG A 166 -4.91 11.11 3.63
C ARG A 166 -6.39 11.18 3.98
N LYS A 167 -6.92 12.38 4.04
CA LYS A 167 -8.33 12.67 4.33
C LYS A 167 -9.16 12.51 3.05
N PRO A 168 -10.12 11.56 2.98
CA PRO A 168 -10.86 11.25 1.74
C PRO A 168 -11.69 12.42 1.22
N GLY A 169 -12.17 13.32 2.06
CA GLY A 169 -12.92 14.51 1.63
C GLY A 169 -12.17 15.42 0.65
N ARG A 170 -10.82 15.38 0.64
CA ARG A 170 -9.99 16.15 -0.31
C ARG A 170 -9.84 15.47 -1.67
N PHE A 171 -10.12 14.16 -1.79
CA PHE A 171 -9.79 13.41 -3.01
C PHE A 171 -10.63 13.83 -4.21
N LEU A 172 -11.92 14.09 -3.98
CA LEU A 172 -12.88 14.43 -5.02
C LEU A 172 -13.49 15.83 -4.82
N SER A 173 -13.01 16.62 -3.88
CA SER A 173 -13.55 17.93 -3.54
C SER A 173 -13.65 18.83 -4.79
N GLY A 174 -14.85 19.39 -5.00
CA GLY A 174 -15.16 20.31 -6.10
C GLY A 174 -15.11 19.71 -7.51
N LYS A 175 -14.95 18.39 -7.66
CA LYS A 175 -14.90 17.73 -8.95
C LYS A 175 -16.26 17.17 -9.36
N THR A 176 -16.53 17.13 -10.67
CA THR A 176 -17.61 16.33 -11.24
C THR A 176 -17.08 14.94 -11.53
N VAL A 177 -17.76 13.91 -11.03
CA VAL A 177 -17.38 12.51 -11.12
C VAL A 177 -18.59 11.62 -11.41
N SER A 178 -18.36 10.49 -12.06
CA SER A 178 -19.40 9.49 -12.35
C SER A 178 -19.48 8.40 -11.28
N GLY A 179 -20.51 7.56 -11.36
CA GLY A 179 -20.68 6.38 -10.55
C GLY A 179 -21.08 6.68 -9.09
N ALA A 180 -22.10 7.49 -8.89
CA ALA A 180 -22.63 7.85 -7.57
C ALA A 180 -22.95 6.63 -6.69
N SER A 181 -23.53 5.58 -7.26
CA SER A 181 -23.89 4.33 -6.58
C SER A 181 -22.75 3.29 -6.50
N SER A 182 -21.59 3.56 -7.12
CA SER A 182 -20.47 2.61 -7.10
C SER A 182 -19.99 2.35 -5.67
N PRO A 183 -19.67 1.09 -5.31
CA PRO A 183 -19.09 0.78 -4.01
C PRO A 183 -17.68 1.38 -3.87
N VAL A 184 -17.39 1.93 -2.71
CA VAL A 184 -16.05 2.42 -2.36
C VAL A 184 -15.24 1.28 -1.77
N ASN A 185 -14.08 1.01 -2.37
CA ASN A 185 -13.12 0.03 -1.87
C ASN A 185 -11.94 0.80 -1.25
N ILE A 186 -11.87 0.86 0.06
CA ILE A 186 -10.81 1.54 0.80
C ILE A 186 -10.32 0.70 1.98
N ILE A 187 -9.17 1.09 2.52
CA ILE A 187 -8.60 0.52 3.74
C ILE A 187 -7.95 1.62 4.57
N HIS A 188 -8.10 1.54 5.88
CA HIS A 188 -7.43 2.45 6.80
C HIS A 188 -5.94 2.10 6.93
N ARG A 189 -5.08 3.12 7.10
CA ARG A 189 -3.63 2.97 7.27
C ARG A 189 -3.26 2.03 8.42
N ASP A 190 -3.97 2.12 9.53
CA ASP A 190 -3.64 1.33 10.71
C ASP A 190 -4.00 -0.15 10.53
N ASP A 191 -5.04 -0.47 9.75
CA ASP A 191 -5.29 -1.84 9.29
C ASP A 191 -4.19 -2.33 8.34
N CYS A 192 -3.66 -1.47 7.45
CA CYS A 192 -2.51 -1.85 6.60
C CYS A 192 -1.29 -2.24 7.45
N ILE A 193 -0.98 -1.44 8.48
CA ILE A 193 0.14 -1.69 9.40
C ILE A 193 -0.08 -3.00 10.18
N ALA A 194 -1.28 -3.18 10.72
CA ALA A 194 -1.62 -4.37 11.48
C ALA A 194 -1.58 -5.66 10.63
N LEU A 195 -2.06 -5.61 9.38
CA LEU A 195 -1.99 -6.73 8.44
C LEU A 195 -0.55 -7.11 8.10
N ILE A 196 0.33 -6.12 7.82
CA ILE A 196 1.76 -6.37 7.56
C ILE A 196 2.41 -7.00 8.79
N SER A 197 2.19 -6.43 9.99
CA SER A 197 2.70 -6.98 11.24
C SER A 197 2.20 -8.41 11.47
N ARG A 198 0.92 -8.67 11.24
CA ARG A 198 0.33 -10.00 11.41
C ARG A 198 0.91 -11.03 10.45
N LEU A 199 1.16 -10.64 9.19
CA LEU A 199 1.81 -11.50 8.19
C LEU A 199 3.22 -11.89 8.63
N ILE A 200 4.00 -10.93 9.15
CA ILE A 200 5.35 -11.17 9.68
C ILE A 200 5.31 -12.17 10.85
N HIS A 201 4.41 -11.98 11.82
CA HIS A 201 4.30 -12.87 12.97
C HIS A 201 3.78 -14.26 12.64
N ARG A 202 2.94 -14.39 11.62
CA ARG A 202 2.45 -15.69 11.13
C ARG A 202 3.45 -16.43 10.27
N ASP A 203 4.52 -15.77 9.86
CA ASP A 203 5.56 -16.27 8.92
C ASP A 203 4.95 -16.89 7.64
N GLN A 204 3.91 -16.23 7.11
CA GLN A 204 3.06 -16.74 6.04
C GLN A 204 3.45 -16.06 4.71
N TRP A 205 4.29 -16.73 3.93
CA TRP A 205 4.89 -16.18 2.71
C TRP A 205 4.47 -16.98 1.47
N GLY A 206 4.73 -16.42 0.28
CA GLY A 206 4.42 -17.06 -0.99
C GLY A 206 3.02 -16.75 -1.53
N GLU A 207 2.31 -15.79 -0.94
CA GLU A 207 0.89 -15.55 -1.21
C GLU A 207 0.60 -14.12 -1.68
N CYS A 208 -0.47 -14.00 -2.48
CA CYS A 208 -1.07 -12.71 -2.79
C CYS A 208 -2.32 -12.51 -1.94
N PHE A 209 -2.50 -11.31 -1.40
CA PHE A 209 -3.66 -10.95 -0.61
C PHE A 209 -4.26 -9.62 -1.06
N ASN A 210 -5.58 -9.57 -1.16
CA ASN A 210 -6.32 -8.32 -1.23
C ASN A 210 -6.61 -7.81 0.17
N ALA A 211 -6.51 -6.50 0.37
CA ALA A 211 -6.85 -5.88 1.63
C ALA A 211 -7.75 -4.66 1.42
N CYS A 212 -8.96 -4.75 1.95
CA CYS A 212 -10.03 -3.78 1.85
C CYS A 212 -10.86 -3.84 3.13
N SER A 213 -11.51 -2.74 3.53
CA SER A 213 -12.51 -2.76 4.62
C SER A 213 -13.64 -3.74 4.31
N ASP A 214 -14.38 -4.19 5.35
CA ASP A 214 -15.48 -5.16 5.18
C ASP A 214 -16.69 -4.54 4.48
N GLN A 215 -16.96 -3.25 4.71
CA GLN A 215 -18.09 -2.54 4.12
C GLN A 215 -17.67 -1.67 2.95
N HIS A 216 -18.57 -1.57 1.95
CA HIS A 216 -18.34 -0.86 0.70
C HIS A 216 -19.46 0.17 0.48
N PRO A 217 -19.43 1.32 1.17
CA PRO A 217 -20.48 2.32 1.04
C PRO A 217 -20.57 2.87 -0.38
N GLN A 218 -21.74 3.43 -0.73
CA GLN A 218 -21.89 4.11 -2.01
C GLN A 218 -20.96 5.34 -2.08
N LYS A 219 -20.36 5.53 -3.25
CA LYS A 219 -19.37 6.58 -3.51
C LYS A 219 -19.88 7.97 -3.18
N GLN A 220 -21.13 8.30 -3.58
CA GLN A 220 -21.73 9.59 -3.28
C GLN A 220 -21.89 9.81 -1.78
N ALA A 221 -22.46 8.84 -1.07
CA ALA A 221 -22.68 8.94 0.37
C ALA A 221 -21.36 9.13 1.13
N PHE A 222 -20.37 8.32 0.79
CA PHE A 222 -19.05 8.35 1.45
C PHE A 222 -18.32 9.68 1.23
N TYR A 223 -18.17 10.13 -0.02
CA TYR A 223 -17.38 11.33 -0.31
C TYR A 223 -18.11 12.62 0.07
N ASN A 224 -19.45 12.65 0.05
CA ASN A 224 -20.20 13.79 0.56
C ASN A 224 -20.04 13.95 2.07
N LEU A 225 -20.15 12.85 2.83
CA LEU A 225 -19.89 12.88 4.27
C LEU A 225 -18.46 13.30 4.58
N ALA A 226 -17.48 12.74 3.87
CA ALA A 226 -16.07 13.06 4.06
C ALA A 226 -15.75 14.53 3.73
N ALA A 227 -16.35 15.10 2.69
CA ALA A 227 -16.20 16.52 2.33
C ALA A 227 -16.85 17.43 3.37
N GLN A 228 -18.05 17.09 3.83
CA GLN A 228 -18.77 17.82 4.87
C GLN A 228 -17.95 17.92 6.17
N GLN A 229 -17.32 16.82 6.59
CA GLN A 229 -16.50 16.79 7.81
C GLN A 229 -15.26 17.67 7.74
N LEU A 230 -14.70 17.85 6.55
CA LEU A 230 -13.53 18.71 6.32
C LEU A 230 -13.90 20.16 5.97
N GLY A 231 -15.19 20.51 5.92
CA GLY A 231 -15.63 21.84 5.49
C GLY A 231 -15.22 22.18 4.06
N VAL A 232 -15.07 21.18 3.17
CA VAL A 232 -14.67 21.40 1.76
C VAL A 232 -15.86 21.14 0.84
N ALA A 233 -15.78 21.69 -0.39
CA ALA A 233 -16.83 21.51 -1.39
C ALA A 233 -17.04 20.02 -1.70
N PRO A 234 -18.27 19.46 -1.62
CA PRO A 234 -18.51 18.09 -1.99
C PRO A 234 -18.32 17.87 -3.49
N PRO A 235 -18.06 16.64 -3.93
CA PRO A 235 -18.08 16.31 -5.34
C PRO A 235 -19.50 16.39 -5.91
N GLN A 236 -19.59 16.74 -7.20
CA GLN A 236 -20.83 16.62 -7.96
C GLN A 236 -20.85 15.28 -8.67
N PHE A 237 -22.01 14.61 -8.71
CA PHE A 237 -22.14 13.32 -9.39
C PHE A 237 -23.02 13.47 -10.63
N ASP A 238 -22.48 13.06 -11.78
CA ASP A 238 -23.28 12.88 -12.98
C ASP A 238 -24.09 11.56 -12.92
N GLN A 239 -25.06 11.44 -13.82
CA GLN A 239 -25.93 10.26 -13.89
C GLN A 239 -25.28 9.09 -14.66
N GLN A 240 -24.02 9.26 -15.08
CA GLN A 240 -23.39 8.29 -15.99
C GLN A 240 -22.44 7.36 -15.26
N GLY A 241 -22.30 6.16 -15.83
CA GLY A 241 -21.30 5.20 -15.47
C GLY A 241 -21.46 4.63 -14.07
N GLY A 242 -20.52 3.82 -13.71
CA GLY A 242 -20.44 3.18 -12.40
C GLY A 242 -19.83 1.80 -12.51
N SER A 243 -19.26 1.36 -11.42
CA SER A 243 -18.75 0.02 -11.24
C SER A 243 -19.48 -0.59 -10.05
N ASN A 244 -19.75 -1.88 -10.08
CA ASN A 244 -20.22 -2.62 -8.89
C ASN A 244 -19.09 -3.49 -8.31
N LYS A 245 -17.82 -3.17 -8.61
CA LYS A 245 -16.65 -3.89 -8.13
C LYS A 245 -16.53 -3.83 -6.62
N ILE A 246 -16.53 -4.99 -5.98
CA ILE A 246 -16.31 -5.19 -4.55
C ILE A 246 -15.05 -6.03 -4.36
N ILE A 247 -14.06 -5.50 -3.70
CA ILE A 247 -12.82 -6.22 -3.40
C ILE A 247 -13.02 -7.11 -2.18
N SER A 248 -12.89 -8.42 -2.37
CA SER A 248 -12.93 -9.39 -1.28
C SER A 248 -11.67 -9.31 -0.42
N ASN A 249 -11.85 -9.29 0.88
CA ASN A 249 -10.78 -9.42 1.88
C ASN A 249 -10.82 -10.77 2.60
N HIS A 250 -11.64 -11.71 2.11
CA HIS A 250 -11.88 -12.99 2.80
C HIS A 250 -10.60 -13.78 3.00
N LYS A 251 -9.75 -13.88 1.97
CA LYS A 251 -8.50 -14.64 2.03
C LYS A 251 -7.57 -14.12 3.13
N ILE A 252 -7.31 -12.81 3.18
CA ILE A 252 -6.39 -12.25 4.19
C ILE A 252 -6.96 -12.38 5.60
N LYS A 253 -8.27 -12.20 5.78
CA LYS A 253 -8.94 -12.39 7.08
C LYS A 253 -8.80 -13.82 7.60
N SER A 254 -9.12 -14.81 6.76
CA SER A 254 -9.06 -16.23 7.14
C SER A 254 -7.62 -16.70 7.37
N SER A 255 -6.69 -16.38 6.45
CA SER A 255 -5.29 -16.80 6.53
C SER A 255 -4.57 -16.21 7.74
N LEU A 256 -4.80 -14.95 8.04
CA LEU A 256 -4.12 -14.27 9.14
C LEU A 256 -4.92 -14.30 10.46
N ASN A 257 -6.15 -14.83 10.46
CA ASN A 257 -7.10 -14.70 11.56
C ASN A 257 -7.19 -13.24 12.03
N TYR A 258 -7.52 -12.36 11.08
CA TYR A 258 -7.52 -10.91 11.29
C TYR A 258 -8.94 -10.33 11.28
N GLN A 259 -9.21 -9.44 12.21
CA GLN A 259 -10.42 -8.62 12.24
C GLN A 259 -10.00 -7.17 12.01
N PHE A 260 -10.63 -6.51 11.03
CA PHE A 260 -10.33 -5.10 10.73
C PHE A 260 -10.70 -4.20 11.91
N GLN A 261 -9.84 -3.25 12.23
CA GLN A 261 -10.09 -2.21 13.24
C GLN A 261 -11.10 -1.18 12.69
N PHE A 262 -11.06 -0.95 11.37
CA PHE A 262 -11.96 -0.05 10.66
C PHE A 262 -12.73 -0.80 9.57
N PRO A 263 -13.66 -1.72 9.98
CA PRO A 263 -14.38 -2.56 9.02
C PRO A 263 -15.40 -1.78 8.21
N ASP A 264 -15.93 -0.67 8.76
CA ASP A 264 -16.93 0.19 8.13
C ASP A 264 -16.38 1.61 7.92
N PRO A 265 -16.12 2.01 6.64
CA PRO A 265 -15.64 3.35 6.33
C PRO A 265 -16.59 4.49 6.72
N MET A 266 -17.92 4.25 6.72
CA MET A 266 -18.89 5.26 7.14
C MET A 266 -18.84 5.47 8.66
N ALA A 267 -18.81 4.39 9.43
CA ALA A 267 -18.68 4.44 10.88
C ALA A 267 -17.37 5.13 11.29
N TRP A 268 -16.26 4.80 10.61
CA TRP A 268 -14.98 5.48 10.82
C TRP A 268 -15.06 6.99 10.58
N LEU A 269 -15.65 7.44 9.47
CA LEU A 269 -15.85 8.87 9.23
C LEU A 269 -16.69 9.52 10.32
N GLN A 270 -17.79 8.89 10.73
CA GLN A 270 -18.68 9.44 11.76
C GLN A 270 -18.01 9.59 13.13
N ALA A 271 -17.14 8.62 13.50
CA ALA A 271 -16.41 8.66 14.76
C ALA A 271 -15.38 9.80 14.81
N ASN A 272 -14.76 10.14 13.66
CA ASN A 272 -13.69 11.15 13.56
C ASN A 272 -14.20 12.59 13.35
N LYS A 273 -15.45 12.88 13.63
CA LYS A 273 -15.99 14.25 13.61
C LYS A 273 -15.27 15.23 14.56
N GLN A 274 -14.57 14.73 15.58
CA GLN A 274 -13.95 15.52 16.65
C GLN A 274 -12.48 15.91 16.39
N GLU A 275 -11.83 15.39 15.36
CA GLU A 275 -10.41 15.70 15.04
C GLU A 275 -10.25 16.81 13.98
N ALA A 276 -11.31 17.52 13.63
CA ALA A 276 -11.32 18.55 12.59
C ALA A 276 -11.31 19.99 13.13
N GLU A 277 -11.14 20.17 14.46
CA GLU A 277 -10.94 21.49 15.11
C GLU A 277 -9.45 21.79 15.35
#